data_9a1d5ff20e46fec4915d6c022a98b418
#
_entry.id   9a1d5ff20e46fec4915d6c022a98b418
#
_cell.length_a   1.000
_cell.length_b   1.000
_cell.length_c   1.000
_cell.angle_alpha   90.00
_cell.angle_beta   90.00
_cell.angle_gamma   90.00
#
_symmetry.space_group_name_H-M   'P 1'
#
loop_
_entity.id
_entity.type
_entity.pdbx_description
1 polymer ?
#
loop_
_entity_poly.entity_id
_entity_poly.type
_entity_poly.pdbx_seq_one_letter_code
_entity_poly.pdbx_strand_id
1 'polypeptide(L)'
;MGFSTILDILGAIVIGGLLLLILLRLNGNITENYIIHGSDRSLQRSLAETAVVIEKDFRKMGYCADPSKITEGLSIVIAADSEYISFYSDVDQDGNLDIMTYYLSDTTALSGTKNPRDRILYRQINGDMPLMISTNVTRFVFEYYDVFGTKLAVPVASPTMISHMKISIKVEDPEAYNEQYSNAYWQQVRLSSRNLRKR
;
A
#
# COMPACT_ATOMS: atom_id res chain seq x y z
N MET A 1 39.33 -7.52 60.73
CA MET A 1 39.49 -7.19 59.30
C MET A 1 38.55 -7.94 58.37
N GLY A 2 37.86 -9.03 58.78
CA GLY A 2 37.00 -9.80 57.85
C GLY A 2 35.62 -9.25 57.55
N PHE A 3 35.01 -8.44 58.41
CA PHE A 3 33.63 -7.99 58.23
C PHE A 3 33.50 -6.84 57.18
N SER A 4 34.48 -5.95 57.12
CA SER A 4 34.50 -4.87 56.13
C SER A 4 34.70 -5.41 54.72
N THR A 5 35.58 -6.42 54.53
CA THR A 5 35.80 -7.09 53.25
C THR A 5 34.57 -7.81 52.71
N ILE A 6 33.77 -8.42 53.60
CA ILE A 6 32.51 -9.09 53.21
C ILE A 6 31.47 -8.04 52.73
N LEU A 7 31.36 -6.91 53.43
CA LEU A 7 30.50 -5.81 53.05
C LEU A 7 30.91 -5.20 51.68
N ASP A 8 32.21 -5.06 51.46
CA ASP A 8 32.72 -4.52 50.17
C ASP A 8 32.43 -5.50 49.02
N ILE A 9 32.58 -6.81 49.24
CA ILE A 9 32.23 -7.81 48.23
C ILE A 9 30.73 -7.82 47.96
N LEU A 10 29.89 -7.76 48.97
CA LEU A 10 28.43 -7.70 48.79
C LEU A 10 28.02 -6.43 48.04
N GLY A 11 28.59 -5.30 48.39
CA GLY A 11 28.38 -4.04 47.70
C GLY A 11 28.78 -4.12 46.20
N ALA A 12 29.93 -4.70 45.91
CA ALA A 12 30.42 -4.88 44.56
C ALA A 12 29.50 -5.81 43.72
N ILE A 13 28.98 -6.90 44.33
CA ILE A 13 28.05 -7.81 43.65
C ILE A 13 26.72 -7.12 43.35
N VAL A 14 26.18 -6.34 44.26
CA VAL A 14 24.94 -5.59 44.06
C VAL A 14 25.10 -4.55 42.93
N ILE A 15 26.16 -3.76 42.97
CA ILE A 15 26.44 -2.74 41.95
C ILE A 15 26.68 -3.41 40.59
N GLY A 16 27.50 -4.48 40.56
CA GLY A 16 27.74 -5.25 39.32
C GLY A 16 26.48 -5.88 38.74
N GLY A 17 25.60 -6.41 39.61
CA GLY A 17 24.30 -6.94 39.21
C GLY A 17 23.36 -5.86 38.63
N LEU A 18 23.32 -4.69 39.24
CA LEU A 18 22.53 -3.54 38.73
C LEU A 18 23.05 -3.05 37.38
N LEU A 19 24.38 -2.93 37.24
CA LEU A 19 25.00 -2.54 35.97
C LEU A 19 24.69 -3.57 34.87
N LEU A 20 24.76 -4.86 35.18
CA LEU A 20 24.41 -5.93 34.23
C LEU A 20 22.96 -5.83 33.79
N LEU A 21 22.02 -5.60 34.72
CA LEU A 21 20.60 -5.42 34.40
C LEU A 21 20.36 -4.19 33.48
N ILE A 22 21.07 -3.09 33.73
CA ILE A 22 20.98 -1.89 32.89
C ILE A 22 21.50 -2.20 31.48
N LEU A 23 22.64 -2.87 31.35
CA LEU A 23 23.21 -3.26 30.07
C LEU A 23 22.28 -4.21 29.29
N LEU A 24 21.66 -5.18 29.96
CA LEU A 24 20.69 -6.07 29.32
C LEU A 24 19.45 -5.32 28.81
N ARG A 25 18.92 -4.37 29.59
CA ARG A 25 17.80 -3.52 29.16
C ARG A 25 18.18 -2.64 27.97
N LEU A 26 19.36 -2.01 27.99
CA LEU A 26 19.85 -1.20 26.90
C LEU A 26 20.01 -2.03 25.61
N ASN A 27 20.58 -3.21 25.71
CA ASN A 27 20.73 -4.10 24.56
C ASN A 27 19.35 -4.52 23.98
N GLY A 28 18.37 -4.83 24.83
CA GLY A 28 17.01 -5.11 24.41
C GLY A 28 16.37 -3.95 23.64
N ASN A 29 16.45 -2.73 24.19
CA ASN A 29 15.90 -1.53 23.56
C ASN A 29 16.58 -1.19 22.23
N ILE A 30 17.89 -1.40 22.10
CA ILE A 30 18.62 -1.16 20.84
C ILE A 30 18.16 -2.15 19.77
N THR A 31 18.02 -3.42 20.12
CA THR A 31 17.57 -4.46 19.19
C THR A 31 16.14 -4.20 18.73
N GLU A 32 15.25 -3.83 19.64
CA GLU A 32 13.88 -3.45 19.35
C GLU A 32 13.80 -2.28 18.35
N ASN A 33 14.50 -1.18 18.66
CA ASN A 33 14.55 -0.01 17.78
C ASN A 33 15.12 -0.34 16.39
N TYR A 34 16.13 -1.21 16.32
CA TYR A 34 16.72 -1.62 15.06
C TYR A 34 15.72 -2.39 14.18
N ILE A 35 14.95 -3.31 14.77
CA ILE A 35 13.92 -4.09 14.08
C ILE A 35 12.80 -3.17 13.59
N ILE A 36 12.26 -2.29 14.44
CA ILE A 36 11.17 -1.37 14.10
C ILE A 36 11.58 -0.45 12.96
N HIS A 37 12.75 0.21 13.07
CA HIS A 37 13.22 1.10 12.01
C HIS A 37 13.58 0.40 10.71
N GLY A 38 14.03 -0.86 10.78
CA GLY A 38 14.26 -1.70 9.60
C GLY A 38 12.97 -2.02 8.86
N SER A 39 11.95 -2.40 9.61
CA SER A 39 10.60 -2.66 9.08
C SER A 39 9.98 -1.42 8.45
N ASP A 40 9.99 -0.28 9.14
CA ASP A 40 9.46 0.98 8.62
C ASP A 40 10.08 1.37 7.27
N ARG A 41 11.41 1.24 7.13
CA ARG A 41 12.10 1.53 5.86
C ARG A 41 11.67 0.58 4.74
N SER A 42 11.53 -0.70 5.06
CA SER A 42 11.09 -1.71 4.09
C SER A 42 9.67 -1.43 3.60
N LEU A 43 8.76 -1.11 4.52
CA LEU A 43 7.37 -0.75 4.20
C LEU A 43 7.28 0.52 3.34
N GLN A 44 8.01 1.57 3.72
CA GLN A 44 8.03 2.82 2.95
C GLN A 44 8.55 2.61 1.53
N ARG A 45 9.60 1.79 1.37
CA ARG A 45 10.14 1.44 0.06
C ARG A 45 9.12 0.65 -0.78
N SER A 46 8.54 -0.40 -0.22
CA SER A 46 7.52 -1.21 -0.88
C SER A 46 6.31 -0.37 -1.31
N LEU A 47 5.85 0.52 -0.43
CA LEU A 47 4.76 1.45 -0.73
C LEU A 47 5.13 2.42 -1.85
N ALA A 48 6.33 2.98 -1.84
CA ALA A 48 6.79 3.89 -2.90
C ALA A 48 6.89 3.19 -4.26
N GLU A 49 7.42 1.96 -4.31
CA GLU A 49 7.48 1.14 -5.51
C GLU A 49 6.06 0.83 -6.05
N THR A 50 5.15 0.47 -5.17
CA THR A 50 3.73 0.24 -5.49
C THR A 50 3.07 1.52 -6.04
N ALA A 51 3.28 2.65 -5.39
CA ALA A 51 2.72 3.94 -5.81
C ALA A 51 3.20 4.35 -7.21
N VAL A 52 4.49 4.15 -7.52
CA VAL A 52 5.06 4.44 -8.85
C VAL A 52 4.38 3.60 -9.94
N VAL A 53 4.15 2.31 -9.71
CA VAL A 53 3.46 1.43 -10.66
C VAL A 53 2.04 1.92 -10.90
N ILE A 54 1.30 2.19 -9.82
CA ILE A 54 -0.08 2.66 -9.89
C ILE A 54 -0.15 4.01 -10.61
N GLU A 55 0.67 4.98 -10.23
CA GLU A 55 0.68 6.29 -10.90
C GLU A 55 0.95 6.17 -12.41
N LYS A 56 1.91 5.33 -12.79
CA LYS A 56 2.27 5.11 -14.20
C LYS A 56 1.06 4.59 -14.98
N ASP A 57 0.38 3.57 -14.47
CA ASP A 57 -0.74 2.94 -15.16
C ASP A 57 -1.96 3.85 -15.21
N PHE A 58 -2.29 4.50 -14.10
CA PHE A 58 -3.44 5.40 -14.05
C PHE A 58 -3.25 6.69 -14.87
N ARG A 59 -2.01 7.16 -15.04
CA ARG A 59 -1.73 8.29 -15.98
C ARG A 59 -1.96 7.89 -17.43
N LYS A 60 -1.83 6.62 -17.77
CA LYS A 60 -2.12 6.06 -19.10
C LYS A 60 -3.59 5.72 -19.32
N MET A 61 -4.45 5.86 -18.33
CA MET A 61 -5.88 5.56 -18.44
C MET A 61 -6.47 6.25 -19.68
N GLY A 62 -7.11 5.47 -20.57
CA GLY A 62 -7.66 5.94 -21.83
C GLY A 62 -6.64 6.35 -22.89
N TYR A 63 -5.37 6.04 -22.71
CA TYR A 63 -4.35 6.19 -23.74
C TYR A 63 -4.46 5.04 -24.74
N CYS A 64 -4.33 5.34 -26.03
CA CYS A 64 -4.18 4.39 -27.12
C CYS A 64 -3.18 4.96 -28.14
N ALA A 65 -2.23 4.16 -28.58
CA ALA A 65 -1.25 4.56 -29.59
C ALA A 65 -1.91 4.85 -30.94
N ASP A 66 -3.01 4.13 -31.25
CA ASP A 66 -3.87 4.39 -32.40
C ASP A 66 -5.20 5.04 -31.96
N PRO A 67 -5.32 6.39 -32.02
CA PRO A 67 -6.54 7.07 -31.61
C PRO A 67 -7.79 6.70 -32.42
N SER A 68 -7.63 6.16 -33.63
CA SER A 68 -8.77 5.77 -34.48
C SER A 68 -9.55 4.58 -33.92
N LYS A 69 -8.92 3.79 -33.04
CA LYS A 69 -9.55 2.66 -32.37
C LYS A 69 -10.32 3.03 -31.12
N ILE A 70 -10.24 4.29 -30.69
CA ILE A 70 -11.05 4.79 -29.60
C ILE A 70 -12.41 5.21 -30.16
N THR A 71 -13.44 4.42 -29.89
CA THR A 71 -14.80 4.72 -30.32
C THR A 71 -15.31 5.98 -29.63
N GLU A 72 -15.92 6.89 -30.37
CA GLU A 72 -16.55 8.09 -29.80
C GLU A 72 -17.65 7.68 -28.80
N GLY A 73 -17.63 8.31 -27.61
CA GLY A 73 -18.55 7.94 -26.50
C GLY A 73 -18.13 6.73 -25.67
N LEU A 74 -16.98 6.10 -25.93
CA LEU A 74 -16.47 5.00 -25.10
C LEU A 74 -16.21 5.49 -23.67
N SER A 75 -16.80 4.83 -22.67
CA SER A 75 -16.43 5.05 -21.28
C SER A 75 -15.04 4.48 -21.01
N ILE A 76 -14.08 5.34 -20.68
CA ILE A 76 -12.71 4.91 -20.38
C ILE A 76 -12.67 4.05 -19.12
N VAL A 77 -13.41 4.42 -18.10
CA VAL A 77 -13.59 3.60 -16.91
C VAL A 77 -14.76 2.64 -17.16
N ILE A 78 -14.50 1.35 -17.02
CA ILE A 78 -15.48 0.29 -17.28
C ILE A 78 -16.30 0.03 -16.01
N ALA A 79 -15.61 -0.13 -14.88
CA ALA A 79 -16.23 -0.34 -13.59
C ALA A 79 -15.42 0.37 -12.50
N ALA A 80 -16.10 0.95 -11.52
CA ALA A 80 -15.51 1.73 -10.45
C ALA A 80 -16.22 1.45 -9.13
N ASP A 81 -15.51 0.81 -8.21
CA ASP A 81 -15.96 0.55 -6.84
C ASP A 81 -14.93 1.06 -5.84
N SER A 82 -15.18 0.90 -4.56
CA SER A 82 -14.30 1.36 -3.48
C SER A 82 -12.93 0.70 -3.48
N GLU A 83 -12.84 -0.59 -3.78
CA GLU A 83 -11.60 -1.40 -3.75
C GLU A 83 -11.32 -2.09 -5.10
N TYR A 84 -12.05 -1.72 -6.14
CA TYR A 84 -11.96 -2.29 -7.47
C TYR A 84 -12.09 -1.20 -8.52
N ILE A 85 -11.25 -1.26 -9.55
CA ILE A 85 -11.41 -0.44 -10.74
C ILE A 85 -10.98 -1.20 -11.98
N SER A 86 -11.72 -1.00 -13.07
CA SER A 86 -11.37 -1.51 -14.40
C SER A 86 -11.49 -0.38 -15.42
N PHE A 87 -10.49 -0.25 -16.30
CA PHE A 87 -10.41 0.81 -17.28
C PHE A 87 -9.65 0.40 -18.53
N TYR A 88 -9.86 1.12 -19.62
CA TYR A 88 -9.14 0.95 -20.88
C TYR A 88 -7.81 1.69 -20.88
N SER A 89 -6.76 1.03 -21.37
CA SER A 89 -5.43 1.61 -21.63
C SER A 89 -4.69 0.72 -22.61
N ASP A 90 -4.01 1.27 -23.58
CA ASP A 90 -3.06 0.54 -24.41
C ASP A 90 -1.75 0.37 -23.61
N VAL A 91 -1.55 -0.81 -23.07
CA VAL A 91 -0.47 -1.09 -22.11
C VAL A 91 0.85 -1.33 -22.82
N ASP A 92 0.83 -2.11 -23.92
CA ASP A 92 1.99 -2.54 -24.69
C ASP A 92 2.30 -1.67 -25.89
N GLN A 93 1.42 -0.70 -26.19
CA GLN A 93 1.52 0.27 -27.29
C GLN A 93 1.37 -0.38 -28.68
N ASP A 94 0.58 -1.44 -28.78
CA ASP A 94 0.25 -2.10 -30.05
C ASP A 94 -0.88 -1.40 -30.82
N GLY A 95 -1.46 -0.34 -30.24
CA GLY A 95 -2.56 0.43 -30.81
C GLY A 95 -3.92 -0.18 -30.51
N ASN A 96 -4.03 -1.22 -29.71
CA ASN A 96 -5.29 -1.76 -29.22
C ASN A 96 -5.54 -1.34 -27.78
N LEU A 97 -6.81 -1.26 -27.38
CA LEU A 97 -7.17 -1.00 -26.01
C LEU A 97 -7.20 -2.29 -25.20
N ASP A 98 -6.38 -2.34 -24.16
CA ASP A 98 -6.41 -3.37 -23.13
C ASP A 98 -7.35 -2.98 -22.00
N ILE A 99 -7.85 -4.00 -21.30
CA ILE A 99 -8.59 -3.82 -20.05
C ILE A 99 -7.63 -4.02 -18.89
N MET A 100 -7.38 -2.95 -18.15
CA MET A 100 -6.57 -2.98 -16.94
C MET A 100 -7.48 -2.99 -15.72
N THR A 101 -7.22 -3.93 -14.80
CA THR A 101 -8.00 -4.09 -13.58
C THR A 101 -7.10 -4.08 -12.37
N TYR A 102 -7.50 -3.35 -11.33
CA TYR A 102 -6.87 -3.33 -10.00
C TYR A 102 -7.88 -3.75 -8.95
N TYR A 103 -7.48 -4.64 -8.05
CA TYR A 103 -8.33 -5.11 -6.95
C TYR A 103 -7.52 -5.70 -5.80
N LEU A 104 -8.12 -5.73 -4.60
CA LEU A 104 -7.58 -6.44 -3.45
C LEU A 104 -8.10 -7.89 -3.38
N SER A 105 -7.23 -8.78 -2.88
CA SER A 105 -7.65 -10.13 -2.50
C SER A 105 -8.56 -10.10 -1.27
N ASP A 106 -9.10 -11.26 -0.94
CA ASP A 106 -9.64 -11.53 0.39
C ASP A 106 -8.50 -11.59 1.44
N THR A 107 -8.80 -11.35 2.71
CA THR A 107 -7.88 -11.47 3.84
C THR A 107 -7.40 -12.91 4.05
N THR A 108 -8.13 -13.91 3.57
CA THR A 108 -7.74 -15.32 3.64
C THR A 108 -6.54 -15.67 2.75
N ALA A 109 -6.23 -14.84 1.74
CA ALA A 109 -5.11 -15.07 0.84
C ALA A 109 -3.74 -15.01 1.55
N LEU A 110 -3.65 -14.31 2.68
CA LEU A 110 -2.45 -14.18 3.52
C LEU A 110 -2.69 -14.73 4.94
N SER A 111 -3.47 -15.79 5.09
CA SER A 111 -3.79 -16.39 6.40
C SER A 111 -2.57 -16.91 7.19
N GLY A 112 -1.39 -16.99 6.56
CA GLY A 112 -0.14 -17.37 7.20
C GLY A 112 0.58 -16.22 7.92
N THR A 113 0.18 -14.96 7.73
CA THR A 113 0.74 -13.80 8.42
C THR A 113 0.07 -13.60 9.78
N LYS A 114 0.74 -12.91 10.70
CA LYS A 114 0.14 -12.56 11.99
C LYS A 114 -0.87 -11.42 11.88
N ASN A 115 -0.77 -10.59 10.84
CA ASN A 115 -1.69 -9.49 10.63
C ASN A 115 -2.97 -9.97 9.93
N PRO A 116 -4.12 -10.01 10.62
CA PRO A 116 -5.37 -10.55 10.06
C PRO A 116 -6.00 -9.64 8.99
N ARG A 117 -5.43 -8.46 8.75
CA ARG A 117 -5.93 -7.47 7.79
C ARG A 117 -5.18 -7.47 6.47
N ASP A 118 -4.10 -8.25 6.38
CA ASP A 118 -3.25 -8.30 5.20
C ASP A 118 -4.01 -8.84 4.00
N ARG A 119 -3.82 -8.16 2.88
CA ARG A 119 -4.38 -8.53 1.58
C ARG A 119 -3.33 -8.32 0.50
N ILE A 120 -3.56 -8.92 -0.65
CA ILE A 120 -2.70 -8.78 -1.82
C ILE A 120 -3.35 -7.81 -2.80
N LEU A 121 -2.60 -6.83 -3.27
CA LEU A 121 -3.01 -5.96 -4.36
C LEU A 121 -2.64 -6.59 -5.68
N TYR A 122 -3.64 -6.85 -6.51
CA TYR A 122 -3.51 -7.42 -7.83
C TYR A 122 -3.69 -6.38 -8.93
N ARG A 123 -2.91 -6.57 -10.00
CA ARG A 123 -3.02 -5.93 -11.30
C ARG A 123 -3.27 -6.99 -12.35
N GLN A 124 -4.27 -6.83 -13.17
CA GLN A 124 -4.66 -7.78 -14.21
C GLN A 124 -4.85 -7.05 -15.55
N ILE A 125 -4.42 -7.66 -16.64
CA ILE A 125 -4.60 -7.14 -17.99
C ILE A 125 -5.42 -8.17 -18.77
N ASN A 126 -6.45 -7.73 -19.48
CA ASN A 126 -7.31 -8.55 -20.38
C ASN A 126 -7.89 -9.83 -19.76
N GLY A 127 -7.96 -9.91 -18.44
CA GLY A 127 -8.41 -11.13 -17.76
C GLY A 127 -7.34 -12.22 -17.65
N ASP A 128 -6.08 -11.95 -18.05
CA ASP A 128 -4.96 -12.85 -17.88
C ASP A 128 -4.63 -13.15 -16.42
N MET A 129 -3.58 -13.92 -16.17
CA MET A 129 -3.14 -14.24 -14.80
C MET A 129 -2.82 -12.95 -14.02
N PRO A 130 -3.46 -12.73 -12.86
CA PRO A 130 -3.21 -11.54 -12.06
C PRO A 130 -1.77 -11.44 -11.59
N LEU A 131 -1.17 -10.27 -11.77
CA LEU A 131 0.15 -9.95 -11.23
C LEU A 131 0.01 -9.37 -9.83
N MET A 132 0.70 -9.96 -8.87
CA MET A 132 0.81 -9.43 -7.52
C MET A 132 1.70 -8.18 -7.53
N ILE A 133 1.16 -7.03 -7.14
CA ILE A 133 1.89 -5.74 -7.10
C ILE A 133 2.45 -5.48 -5.70
N SER A 134 1.67 -5.78 -4.68
CA SER A 134 2.06 -5.58 -3.28
C SER A 134 1.35 -6.58 -2.39
N THR A 135 2.05 -7.03 -1.36
CA THR A 135 1.50 -7.78 -0.23
C THR A 135 1.32 -6.84 0.96
N ASN A 136 0.68 -7.32 2.02
CA ASN A 136 0.52 -6.58 3.28
C ASN A 136 -0.26 -5.25 3.13
N VAL A 137 -1.12 -5.17 2.12
CA VAL A 137 -2.01 -4.03 1.90
C VAL A 137 -3.22 -4.17 2.80
N THR A 138 -3.37 -3.26 3.75
CA THR A 138 -4.54 -3.27 4.66
C THR A 138 -5.63 -2.32 4.20
N ARG A 139 -5.29 -1.38 3.30
CA ARG A 139 -6.25 -0.46 2.70
C ARG A 139 -5.83 -0.08 1.30
N PHE A 140 -6.75 -0.23 0.35
CA PHE A 140 -6.64 0.29 -1.01
C PHE A 140 -8.02 0.80 -1.40
N VAL A 141 -8.18 2.12 -1.47
CA VAL A 141 -9.50 2.74 -1.62
C VAL A 141 -9.48 3.81 -2.68
N PHE A 142 -10.51 3.77 -3.54
CA PHE A 142 -10.81 4.78 -4.53
C PHE A 142 -11.97 5.66 -4.06
N GLU A 143 -11.82 6.96 -4.30
CA GLU A 143 -12.90 7.92 -4.23
C GLU A 143 -12.99 8.64 -5.59
N TYR A 144 -14.19 8.71 -6.14
CA TYR A 144 -14.43 9.26 -7.47
C TYR A 144 -15.18 10.58 -7.38
N TYR A 145 -14.86 11.50 -8.29
CA TYR A 145 -15.42 12.84 -8.30
C TYR A 145 -15.80 13.24 -9.71
N ASP A 146 -16.90 14.00 -9.83
CA ASP A 146 -17.35 14.61 -11.07
C ASP A 146 -16.55 15.87 -11.44
N VAL A 147 -16.95 16.55 -12.52
CA VAL A 147 -16.31 17.78 -12.99
C VAL A 147 -16.45 18.95 -12.01
N PHE A 148 -17.47 18.92 -11.15
CA PHE A 148 -17.74 19.95 -10.14
C PHE A 148 -17.03 19.66 -8.82
N GLY A 149 -16.36 18.50 -8.71
CA GLY A 149 -15.71 18.07 -7.47
C GLY A 149 -16.65 17.40 -6.48
N THR A 150 -17.85 17.02 -6.92
CA THR A 150 -18.80 16.28 -6.08
C THR A 150 -18.39 14.82 -6.02
N LYS A 151 -18.35 14.24 -4.81
CA LYS A 151 -18.03 12.83 -4.63
C LYS A 151 -19.15 11.94 -5.13
N LEU A 152 -18.81 10.99 -6.00
CA LEU A 152 -19.75 10.00 -6.54
C LEU A 152 -19.93 8.84 -5.56
N ALA A 153 -21.15 8.29 -5.51
CA ALA A 153 -21.43 7.08 -4.75
C ALA A 153 -20.76 5.86 -5.42
N VAL A 154 -20.31 4.91 -4.62
CA VAL A 154 -19.73 3.63 -5.08
C VAL A 154 -20.67 2.47 -4.78
N PRO A 155 -20.80 1.48 -5.67
CA PRO A 155 -20.23 1.43 -7.01
C PRO A 155 -20.77 2.55 -7.92
N VAL A 156 -19.90 3.11 -8.78
CA VAL A 156 -20.29 4.23 -9.63
C VAL A 156 -21.20 3.75 -10.77
N ALA A 157 -22.46 4.16 -10.74
CA ALA A 157 -23.46 3.74 -11.72
C ALA A 157 -23.17 4.24 -13.15
N SER A 158 -22.56 5.43 -13.27
CA SER A 158 -22.21 6.05 -14.56
C SER A 158 -20.74 6.46 -14.58
N PRO A 159 -19.80 5.55 -14.95
CA PRO A 159 -18.36 5.83 -14.94
C PRO A 159 -17.93 6.98 -15.84
N THR A 160 -18.72 7.34 -16.86
CA THR A 160 -18.50 8.52 -17.72
C THR A 160 -18.52 9.86 -16.97
N MET A 161 -19.13 9.90 -15.78
CA MET A 161 -19.15 11.09 -14.92
C MET A 161 -17.84 11.30 -14.17
N ILE A 162 -16.96 10.31 -14.12
CA ILE A 162 -15.71 10.40 -13.39
C ILE A 162 -14.77 11.36 -14.11
N SER A 163 -14.44 12.46 -13.45
CA SER A 163 -13.47 13.46 -13.94
C SER A 163 -12.11 13.31 -13.29
N HIS A 164 -12.10 12.98 -12.02
CA HIS A 164 -10.87 12.71 -11.27
C HIS A 164 -11.15 11.74 -10.12
N MET A 165 -10.09 11.14 -9.63
CA MET A 165 -10.17 10.20 -8.53
C MET A 165 -9.07 10.45 -7.50
N LYS A 166 -9.32 9.98 -6.29
CA LYS A 166 -8.37 9.92 -5.20
C LYS A 166 -8.07 8.47 -4.89
N ILE A 167 -6.80 8.14 -4.78
CA ILE A 167 -6.33 6.80 -4.43
C ILE A 167 -5.66 6.86 -3.07
N SER A 168 -5.99 5.93 -2.20
CA SER A 168 -5.40 5.81 -0.87
C SER A 168 -4.91 4.38 -0.66
N ILE A 169 -3.65 4.23 -0.25
CA ILE A 169 -3.03 2.94 0.02
C ILE A 169 -2.43 2.97 1.41
N LYS A 170 -2.65 1.92 2.18
CA LYS A 170 -1.99 1.66 3.46
C LYS A 170 -1.42 0.27 3.44
N VAL A 171 -0.16 0.14 3.82
CA VAL A 171 0.52 -1.13 4.06
C VAL A 171 0.89 -1.22 5.53
N GLU A 172 0.86 -2.42 6.07
CA GLU A 172 1.26 -2.71 7.45
C GLU A 172 2.26 -3.86 7.48
N ASP A 173 3.06 -3.91 8.53
CA ASP A 173 3.98 -5.03 8.73
C ASP A 173 3.18 -6.32 8.97
N PRO A 174 3.54 -7.44 8.32
CA PRO A 174 2.92 -8.74 8.59
C PRO A 174 3.22 -9.26 10.01
N GLU A 175 4.31 -8.78 10.63
CA GLU A 175 4.72 -9.13 11.97
C GLU A 175 4.37 -8.00 12.96
N ALA A 176 3.64 -8.33 14.02
CA ALA A 176 3.39 -7.39 15.10
C ALA A 176 4.59 -7.37 16.07
N TYR A 177 5.04 -6.18 16.45
CA TYR A 177 5.91 -6.00 17.58
C TYR A 177 5.08 -5.40 18.75
N ASN A 178 5.03 -6.06 19.88
CA ASN A 178 4.19 -5.66 21.02
C ASN A 178 2.72 -5.37 20.62
N GLU A 179 2.12 -6.23 19.77
CA GLU A 179 0.74 -6.07 19.24
C GLU A 179 0.51 -4.81 18.40
N GLN A 180 1.58 -4.10 18.04
CA GLN A 180 1.52 -2.95 17.15
C GLN A 180 2.12 -3.30 15.78
N TYR A 181 1.44 -2.87 14.72
CA TYR A 181 1.92 -3.03 13.34
C TYR A 181 2.47 -1.70 12.84
N SER A 182 3.75 -1.69 12.47
CA SER A 182 4.30 -0.58 11.69
C SER A 182 3.50 -0.39 10.41
N ASN A 183 3.28 0.86 10.01
CA ASN A 183 2.48 1.13 8.82
C ASN A 183 3.05 2.29 8.01
N ALA A 184 2.81 2.22 6.70
CA ALA A 184 3.06 3.32 5.78
C ALA A 184 1.80 3.63 4.99
N TYR A 185 1.58 4.91 4.69
CA TYR A 185 0.41 5.40 4.02
C TYR A 185 0.79 6.32 2.86
N TRP A 186 0.14 6.12 1.72
CA TRP A 186 0.27 6.96 0.55
C TRP A 186 -1.11 7.39 0.04
N GLN A 187 -1.20 8.60 -0.43
CA GLN A 187 -2.42 9.14 -0.98
C GLN A 187 -2.13 10.04 -2.17
N GLN A 188 -2.76 9.74 -3.29
CA GLN A 188 -2.77 10.60 -4.46
C GLN A 188 -4.13 11.29 -4.58
N VAL A 189 -4.11 12.61 -4.46
CA VAL A 189 -5.31 13.43 -4.62
C VAL A 189 -5.33 13.99 -6.04
N ARG A 190 -6.51 13.91 -6.69
CA ARG A 190 -6.75 14.44 -8.04
C ARG A 190 -5.90 13.78 -9.13
N LEU A 191 -5.89 12.46 -9.18
CA LEU A 191 -5.45 11.78 -10.38
C LEU A 191 -6.50 12.01 -11.47
N SER A 192 -6.10 12.74 -12.51
CA SER A 192 -6.92 13.01 -13.68
C SER A 192 -6.12 12.60 -14.90
N SER A 193 -6.58 11.60 -15.62
CA SER A 193 -6.02 11.30 -16.93
C SER A 193 -6.40 12.43 -17.90
N ARG A 194 -5.44 12.82 -18.75
CA ARG A 194 -5.72 13.81 -19.83
C ARG A 194 -6.88 13.36 -20.73
N ASN A 195 -7.05 12.07 -20.89
CA ASN A 195 -8.03 11.48 -21.78
C ASN A 195 -9.45 11.42 -21.18
N LEU A 196 -9.60 11.54 -19.86
CA LEU A 196 -10.91 11.68 -19.21
C LEU A 196 -11.55 13.05 -19.45
N ARG A 197 -10.75 14.10 -19.77
CA ARG A 197 -11.24 15.48 -19.94
C ARG A 197 -11.58 15.90 -21.37
N LYS A 198 -11.20 15.13 -22.37
CA LYS A 198 -11.30 15.51 -23.78
C LYS A 198 -12.55 15.00 -24.50
N ARG A 199 -13.58 14.60 -23.73
CA ARG A 199 -14.83 14.10 -24.34
C ARG A 199 -16.04 14.74 -23.75
#